data_f4db10260401af5fb3b796c4d8b32a4e
#
_entry.id   f4db10260401af5fb3b796c4d8b32a4e
#
_cell.length_a   1.000
_cell.length_b   1.000
_cell.length_c   1.000
_cell.angle_alpha   90.00
_cell.angle_beta   90.00
_cell.angle_gamma   90.00
#
_symmetry.space_group_name_H-M   'P 1'
#
loop_
_entity.id
_entity.type
_entity.pdbx_description
1 polymer ?
#
loop_
_entity_poly.entity_id
_entity_poly.type
_entity_poly.pdbx_seq_one_letter_code
_entity_poly.pdbx_strand_id
1 'polypeptide(L)'
;MYVEYRHEGGFEYFFNKMAKKTVAVMYDVNTKPYALQIINEMQSRGTSILPVYYSDEELVPTEDKCEYAYQMAADADYVLAVGSGTLNDMAKSVSTRRDIPCGVLATAASMDGYCSKGAALMRDGFKVTDMVHTPEDVLIDLDIVRSAPGIMTAAGFGDIIGKYTCLMDWKLAHIVKGEDIHEQAFSLMEQARAECVNAFDGLVKNESGAIAKLMNALITAGTSMAICGNSRPASGSEHHQSHFLEMDFVRRGEKIPLHGLKVAIGTLVSIELYHYLKDQNIKFDGSREVFALIEKMPSAETLKAMLLKMGCPVRFSELGVRRETMEEMLEKAYTVRDRYTILTLIHELGLTKEIAPLILSKYY
;
A
#
# COMPACT_ATOMS: atom_id res chain seq x y z
N MET A 1 10.39 7.07 14.27
CA MET A 1 9.04 7.35 13.74
C MET A 1 8.06 7.44 14.92
N TYR A 2 7.27 8.48 14.95
CA TYR A 2 6.25 8.75 15.96
C TYR A 2 4.87 8.84 15.28
N VAL A 3 3.86 8.19 15.85
CA VAL A 3 2.46 8.23 15.36
C VAL A 3 1.63 9.01 16.37
N GLU A 4 1.01 10.10 15.91
CA GLU A 4 0.19 10.95 16.75
C GLU A 4 -1.24 11.00 16.23
N TYR A 5 -2.18 10.55 17.05
CA TYR A 5 -3.60 10.75 16.81
C TYR A 5 -4.03 12.14 17.34
N ARG A 6 -4.90 12.80 16.56
CA ARG A 6 -5.44 14.10 16.98
C ARG A 6 -6.27 13.98 18.27
N HIS A 7 -5.99 14.86 19.22
CA HIS A 7 -6.73 15.05 20.46
C HIS A 7 -7.41 16.44 20.50
N GLU A 8 -8.13 16.78 21.58
CA GLU A 8 -8.80 18.08 21.72
C GLU A 8 -7.84 19.28 21.53
N GLY A 9 -6.57 19.15 21.90
CA GLY A 9 -5.51 20.16 21.71
C GLY A 9 -4.85 20.15 20.33
N GLY A 10 -5.26 19.29 19.41
CA GLY A 10 -4.65 19.07 18.11
C GLY A 10 -3.53 18.03 18.15
N PHE A 11 -2.45 18.27 17.42
CA PHE A 11 -1.22 17.46 17.41
C PHE A 11 -0.15 18.14 18.27
N GLU A 12 -0.30 18.07 19.59
CA GLU A 12 0.50 18.85 20.53
C GLU A 12 2.00 18.53 20.47
N TYR A 13 2.35 17.24 20.40
CA TYR A 13 3.75 16.84 20.30
C TYR A 13 4.37 17.38 19.02
N PHE A 14 3.71 17.19 17.87
CA PHE A 14 4.18 17.66 16.58
C PHE A 14 4.30 19.17 16.54
N PHE A 15 3.32 19.92 17.01
CA PHE A 15 3.36 21.38 17.02
C PHE A 15 4.49 21.91 17.88
N ASN A 16 4.74 21.33 19.04
CA ASN A 16 5.86 21.71 19.90
C ASN A 16 7.21 21.42 19.25
N LYS A 17 7.32 20.30 18.51
CA LYS A 17 8.50 19.90 17.73
C LYS A 17 8.76 20.89 16.58
N MET A 18 7.72 21.44 15.97
CA MET A 18 7.81 22.36 14.83
C MET A 18 7.91 23.83 15.22
N ALA A 19 7.71 24.17 16.49
CA ALA A 19 7.84 25.57 16.95
C ALA A 19 9.21 26.16 16.57
N LYS A 20 9.20 27.37 16.00
CA LYS A 20 10.38 28.12 15.50
C LYS A 20 11.13 27.47 14.32
N LYS A 21 10.57 26.42 13.70
CA LYS A 21 11.10 25.82 12.47
C LYS A 21 10.42 26.41 11.23
N THR A 22 11.07 26.23 10.09
CA THR A 22 10.48 26.46 8.78
C THR A 22 10.02 25.13 8.19
N VAL A 23 8.72 25.00 7.93
CA VAL A 23 8.10 23.75 7.46
C VAL A 23 7.56 23.94 6.05
N ALA A 24 8.06 23.15 5.10
CA ALA A 24 7.46 23.03 3.77
C ALA A 24 6.22 22.13 3.87
N VAL A 25 5.03 22.68 3.60
CA VAL A 25 3.77 21.92 3.65
C VAL A 25 3.30 21.63 2.24
N MET A 26 3.30 20.35 1.87
CA MET A 26 2.93 19.86 0.54
C MET A 26 1.47 19.38 0.53
N TYR A 27 0.66 19.92 -0.37
CA TYR A 27 -0.75 19.59 -0.49
C TYR A 27 -1.28 19.87 -1.90
N ASP A 28 -2.40 19.25 -2.25
CA ASP A 28 -3.11 19.43 -3.52
C ASP A 28 -4.49 20.09 -3.34
N VAL A 29 -5.23 20.23 -4.43
CA VAL A 29 -6.58 20.79 -4.43
C VAL A 29 -7.53 20.02 -3.52
N ASN A 30 -7.39 18.69 -3.43
CA ASN A 30 -8.27 17.81 -2.64
C ASN A 30 -8.00 17.90 -1.14
N THR A 31 -6.73 18.11 -0.77
CA THR A 31 -6.28 18.13 0.62
C THR A 31 -6.10 19.56 1.18
N LYS A 32 -6.27 20.58 0.34
CA LYS A 32 -6.13 22.01 0.69
C LYS A 32 -6.89 22.42 1.96
N PRO A 33 -8.17 22.03 2.19
CA PRO A 33 -8.87 22.43 3.41
C PRO A 33 -8.16 21.95 4.69
N TYR A 34 -7.66 20.73 4.70
CA TYR A 34 -6.94 20.12 5.83
C TYR A 34 -5.54 20.75 5.99
N ALA A 35 -4.88 21.04 4.86
CA ALA A 35 -3.59 21.73 4.87
C ALA A 35 -3.70 23.13 5.47
N LEU A 36 -4.70 23.92 5.09
CA LEU A 36 -4.92 25.26 5.64
C LEU A 36 -5.21 25.22 7.14
N GLN A 37 -5.96 24.22 7.60
CA GLN A 37 -6.22 24.04 9.03
C GLN A 37 -4.92 23.81 9.81
N ILE A 38 -4.11 22.82 9.43
CA ILE A 38 -2.86 22.50 10.16
C ILE A 38 -1.83 23.62 10.01
N ILE A 39 -1.77 24.33 8.88
CA ILE A 39 -0.92 25.51 8.67
C ILE A 39 -1.27 26.60 9.68
N ASN A 40 -2.54 26.95 9.83
CA ASN A 40 -3.00 27.95 10.78
C ASN A 40 -2.64 27.59 12.23
N GLU A 41 -2.83 26.31 12.60
CA GLU A 41 -2.47 25.82 13.93
C GLU A 41 -0.96 25.90 14.19
N MET A 42 -0.11 25.53 13.22
CA MET A 42 1.34 25.66 13.32
C MET A 42 1.81 27.11 13.39
N GLN A 43 1.26 27.99 12.54
CA GLN A 43 1.61 29.41 12.53
C GLN A 43 1.25 30.10 13.85
N SER A 44 0.10 29.76 14.46
CA SER A 44 -0.29 30.31 15.76
C SER A 44 0.69 29.95 16.89
N ARG A 45 1.52 28.92 16.67
CA ARG A 45 2.56 28.44 17.60
C ARG A 45 3.97 28.85 17.19
N GLY A 46 4.10 29.77 16.19
CA GLY A 46 5.37 30.36 15.78
C GLY A 46 6.16 29.54 14.74
N THR A 47 5.53 28.61 14.02
CA THR A 47 6.15 27.91 12.88
C THR A 47 6.09 28.77 11.63
N SER A 48 7.21 28.88 10.91
CA SER A 48 7.25 29.48 9.57
C SER A 48 6.82 28.46 8.52
N ILE A 49 5.98 28.87 7.56
CA ILE A 49 5.40 27.95 6.56
C ILE A 49 5.86 28.32 5.15
N LEU A 50 6.33 27.32 4.40
CA LEU A 50 6.55 27.35 2.95
C LEU A 50 5.48 26.48 2.29
N PRO A 51 4.43 27.07 1.68
CA PRO A 51 3.38 26.28 1.04
C PRO A 51 3.86 25.72 -0.30
N VAL A 52 3.68 24.40 -0.49
CA VAL A 52 3.96 23.69 -1.75
C VAL A 52 2.63 23.14 -2.26
N TYR A 53 1.96 23.92 -3.08
CA TYR A 53 0.59 23.64 -3.53
C TYR A 53 0.57 23.15 -4.97
N TYR A 54 -0.24 22.10 -5.21
CA TYR A 54 -0.55 21.55 -6.52
C TYR A 54 -2.03 21.76 -6.85
N SER A 55 -2.30 22.36 -8.01
CA SER A 55 -3.68 22.62 -8.48
C SER A 55 -4.28 21.44 -9.24
N ASP A 56 -3.55 20.35 -9.37
CA ASP A 56 -3.99 19.16 -10.08
C ASP A 56 -5.08 18.43 -9.29
N GLU A 57 -6.22 18.14 -9.93
CA GLU A 57 -7.27 17.28 -9.36
C GLU A 57 -6.79 15.83 -9.18
N GLU A 58 -5.91 15.39 -10.08
CA GLU A 58 -5.24 14.10 -10.04
C GLU A 58 -3.71 14.31 -10.07
N LEU A 59 -3.12 14.46 -8.91
CA LEU A 59 -1.68 14.67 -8.80
C LEU A 59 -0.92 13.38 -9.13
N VAL A 60 -0.10 13.44 -10.18
CA VAL A 60 0.85 12.40 -10.55
C VAL A 60 2.25 12.84 -10.13
N PRO A 61 3.04 12.01 -9.43
CA PRO A 61 4.34 12.38 -8.86
C PRO A 61 5.45 12.36 -9.94
N THR A 62 5.33 13.24 -10.94
CA THR A 62 6.30 13.39 -12.02
C THR A 62 7.55 14.11 -11.58
N GLU A 63 8.64 13.98 -12.34
CA GLU A 63 9.95 14.54 -12.00
C GLU A 63 9.92 16.06 -11.86
N ASP A 64 9.23 16.77 -12.76
CA ASP A 64 9.04 18.22 -12.71
C ASP A 64 8.30 18.69 -11.45
N LYS A 65 7.28 17.94 -11.01
CA LYS A 65 6.53 18.25 -9.78
C LYS A 65 7.36 17.95 -8.52
N CYS A 66 8.15 16.90 -8.54
CA CYS A 66 9.10 16.62 -7.46
C CYS A 66 10.21 17.69 -7.40
N GLU A 67 10.68 18.17 -8.56
CA GLU A 67 11.66 19.26 -8.63
C GLU A 67 11.06 20.59 -8.13
N TYR A 68 9.82 20.91 -8.53
CA TYR A 68 9.10 22.06 -7.98
C TYR A 68 9.06 22.03 -6.44
N ALA A 69 8.65 20.89 -5.86
CA ALA A 69 8.63 20.74 -4.39
C ALA A 69 10.03 20.88 -3.78
N TYR A 70 11.05 20.32 -4.42
CA TYR A 70 12.43 20.44 -3.98
C TYR A 70 12.90 21.89 -3.94
N GLN A 71 12.58 22.71 -4.94
CA GLN A 71 12.93 24.13 -4.98
C GLN A 71 12.14 24.93 -3.92
N MET A 72 10.84 24.66 -3.79
CA MET A 72 10.00 25.36 -2.81
C MET A 72 10.38 25.05 -1.35
N ALA A 73 10.99 23.91 -1.09
CA ALA A 73 11.48 23.52 0.23
C ALA A 73 12.94 23.94 0.50
N ALA A 74 13.50 24.90 -0.27
CA ALA A 74 14.92 25.28 -0.19
C ALA A 74 15.38 25.65 1.22
N ASP A 75 14.59 26.42 1.94
CA ASP A 75 14.91 26.93 3.28
C ASP A 75 14.13 26.19 4.39
N ALA A 76 13.60 24.99 4.09
CA ALA A 76 12.83 24.21 5.05
C ALA A 76 13.73 23.40 5.98
N ASP A 77 13.38 23.36 7.27
CA ASP A 77 13.93 22.45 8.27
C ASP A 77 13.18 21.09 8.31
N TYR A 78 12.00 21.04 7.69
CA TYR A 78 11.10 19.89 7.72
C TYR A 78 10.13 19.91 6.54
N VAL A 79 9.75 18.74 6.03
CA VAL A 79 8.72 18.57 5.00
C VAL A 79 7.51 17.86 5.57
N LEU A 80 6.33 18.48 5.50
CA LEU A 80 5.06 17.86 5.89
C LEU A 80 4.18 17.62 4.66
N ALA A 81 3.88 16.36 4.35
CA ALA A 81 2.82 16.03 3.41
C ALA A 81 1.45 16.12 4.09
N VAL A 82 0.48 16.77 3.46
CA VAL A 82 -0.93 16.67 3.84
C VAL A 82 -1.65 15.93 2.73
N GLY A 83 -1.76 14.60 2.87
CA GLY A 83 -2.28 13.78 1.79
C GLY A 83 -2.20 12.28 2.04
N SER A 84 -2.37 11.54 0.97
CA SER A 84 -2.24 10.10 0.91
C SER A 84 -0.91 9.70 0.22
N GLY A 85 -0.87 8.56 -0.47
CA GLY A 85 0.33 7.97 -1.02
C GLY A 85 1.19 8.90 -1.87
N THR A 86 0.60 9.58 -2.84
CA THR A 86 1.33 10.43 -3.80
C THR A 86 2.10 11.55 -3.08
N LEU A 87 1.41 12.35 -2.27
CA LEU A 87 2.04 13.46 -1.54
C LEU A 87 3.05 12.96 -0.51
N ASN A 88 2.76 11.83 0.15
CA ASN A 88 3.70 11.19 1.06
C ASN A 88 5.00 10.76 0.36
N ASP A 89 4.89 10.12 -0.81
CA ASP A 89 6.06 9.67 -1.58
C ASP A 89 6.89 10.84 -2.12
N MET A 90 6.23 11.89 -2.60
CA MET A 90 6.91 13.13 -3.01
C MET A 90 7.62 13.80 -1.83
N ALA A 91 6.99 13.88 -0.66
CA ALA A 91 7.60 14.47 0.54
C ALA A 91 8.81 13.66 1.03
N LYS A 92 8.72 12.33 1.04
CA LYS A 92 9.86 11.44 1.33
C LYS A 92 11.02 11.65 0.34
N SER A 93 10.72 11.81 -0.95
CA SER A 93 11.73 12.08 -1.98
C SER A 93 12.43 13.42 -1.76
N VAL A 94 11.67 14.49 -1.52
CA VAL A 94 12.21 15.83 -1.23
C VAL A 94 13.05 15.84 0.05
N SER A 95 12.53 15.23 1.12
CA SER A 95 13.21 15.05 2.41
C SER A 95 14.57 14.34 2.23
N THR A 96 14.58 13.23 1.51
CA THR A 96 15.81 12.46 1.26
C THR A 96 16.83 13.27 0.45
N ARG A 97 16.40 13.95 -0.62
CA ARG A 97 17.28 14.75 -1.47
C ARG A 97 17.87 15.97 -0.73
N ARG A 98 17.15 16.50 0.26
CA ARG A 98 17.59 17.66 1.09
C ARG A 98 18.28 17.26 2.39
N ASP A 99 18.24 15.97 2.72
CA ASP A 99 18.73 15.45 3.99
C ASP A 99 18.10 16.13 5.21
N ILE A 100 16.77 16.35 5.15
CA ILE A 100 15.95 16.91 6.23
C ILE A 100 14.83 15.96 6.58
N PRO A 101 14.29 15.97 7.82
CA PRO A 101 13.19 15.08 8.19
C PRO A 101 11.88 15.42 7.50
N CYS A 102 10.98 14.42 7.40
CA CYS A 102 9.63 14.61 6.91
C CYS A 102 8.57 13.94 7.79
N GLY A 103 7.33 14.33 7.59
CA GLY A 103 6.15 13.71 8.16
C GLY A 103 4.96 13.75 7.22
N VAL A 104 3.89 13.12 7.63
CA VAL A 104 2.63 13.08 6.89
C VAL A 104 1.44 13.27 7.81
N LEU A 105 0.53 14.18 7.46
CA LEU A 105 -0.86 14.16 7.91
C LEU A 105 -1.62 13.28 6.92
N ALA A 106 -1.92 12.05 7.33
CA ALA A 106 -2.61 11.08 6.50
C ALA A 106 -4.08 11.48 6.29
N THR A 107 -4.49 11.65 5.04
CA THR A 107 -5.87 12.06 4.71
C THR A 107 -6.77 10.92 4.26
N ALA A 108 -6.25 9.71 4.10
CA ALA A 108 -7.01 8.53 3.73
C ALA A 108 -6.32 7.24 4.19
N ALA A 109 -7.08 6.20 4.50
CA ALA A 109 -6.57 4.87 4.80
C ALA A 109 -6.51 4.03 3.51
N SER A 110 -5.59 4.32 2.57
CA SER A 110 -5.66 3.82 1.18
C SER A 110 -4.54 2.90 0.72
N MET A 111 -3.43 2.81 1.46
CA MET A 111 -2.25 2.02 1.06
C MET A 111 -1.27 1.85 2.23
N ASP A 112 -0.37 0.88 2.16
CA ASP A 112 0.59 0.51 3.21
C ASP A 112 1.97 1.21 3.12
N GLY A 113 2.14 2.12 2.17
CA GLY A 113 3.41 2.80 1.90
C GLY A 113 3.77 3.97 2.82
N TYR A 114 2.92 4.36 3.80
CA TYR A 114 3.16 5.53 4.65
C TYR A 114 4.55 5.52 5.29
N CYS A 115 4.92 4.41 5.89
CA CYS A 115 6.17 4.27 6.66
C CYS A 115 7.23 3.44 5.93
N SER A 116 7.05 3.15 4.64
CA SER A 116 8.02 2.41 3.85
C SER A 116 9.23 3.26 3.46
N LYS A 117 10.37 2.59 3.22
CA LYS A 117 11.59 3.20 2.65
C LYS A 117 11.51 3.38 1.13
N GLY A 118 10.36 3.13 0.50
CA GLY A 118 10.14 3.31 -0.92
C GLY A 118 9.28 4.54 -1.20
N ALA A 119 9.58 5.26 -2.27
CA ALA A 119 8.72 6.27 -2.87
C ALA A 119 8.45 5.92 -4.32
N ALA A 120 7.18 5.79 -4.68
CA ALA A 120 6.76 5.48 -6.04
C ALA A 120 6.58 6.79 -6.83
N LEU A 121 7.49 7.03 -7.78
CA LEU A 121 7.55 8.25 -8.59
C LEU A 121 7.46 7.93 -10.08
N MET A 122 7.17 8.94 -10.90
CA MET A 122 7.18 8.83 -12.36
C MET A 122 8.41 9.53 -12.93
N ARG A 123 9.25 8.78 -13.66
CA ARG A 123 10.44 9.28 -14.33
C ARG A 123 10.49 8.76 -15.76
N ASP A 124 10.65 9.68 -16.73
CA ASP A 124 10.66 9.35 -18.18
C ASP A 124 9.43 8.53 -18.64
N GLY A 125 8.26 8.78 -18.04
CA GLY A 125 7.04 8.03 -18.33
C GLY A 125 6.98 6.63 -17.70
N PHE A 126 7.93 6.26 -16.84
CA PHE A 126 7.96 4.99 -16.12
C PHE A 126 7.75 5.19 -14.63
N LYS A 127 7.04 4.24 -14.00
CA LYS A 127 6.95 4.19 -12.53
C LYS A 127 8.23 3.56 -11.97
N VAL A 128 8.94 4.33 -11.14
CA VAL A 128 10.15 3.90 -10.42
C VAL A 128 9.91 3.93 -8.93
N THR A 129 10.64 3.13 -8.18
CA THR A 129 10.61 3.16 -6.72
C THR A 129 11.99 3.58 -6.23
N ASP A 130 12.09 4.79 -5.72
CA ASP A 130 13.31 5.30 -5.11
C ASP A 130 13.39 4.87 -3.64
N MET A 131 14.61 4.57 -3.18
CA MET A 131 14.87 4.36 -1.75
C MET A 131 15.00 5.72 -1.07
N VAL A 132 14.19 5.92 -0.03
CA VAL A 132 14.01 7.22 0.63
C VAL A 132 14.01 7.08 2.16
N HIS A 133 14.10 8.20 2.86
CA HIS A 133 13.87 8.28 4.30
C HIS A 133 12.42 7.91 4.63
N THR A 134 12.23 7.23 5.74
CA THR A 134 10.88 7.04 6.30
C THR A 134 10.44 8.33 6.99
N PRO A 135 9.14 8.64 7.02
CA PRO A 135 8.64 9.76 7.81
C PRO A 135 9.00 9.61 9.28
N GLU A 136 9.41 10.71 9.92
CA GLU A 136 9.61 10.74 11.37
C GLU A 136 8.28 10.81 12.12
N ASP A 137 7.28 11.51 11.54
CA ASP A 137 5.99 11.73 12.16
C ASP A 137 4.85 11.32 11.22
N VAL A 138 3.88 10.57 11.74
CA VAL A 138 2.61 10.24 11.07
C VAL A 138 1.48 10.79 11.92
N LEU A 139 0.79 11.79 11.40
CA LEU A 139 -0.32 12.46 12.04
C LEU A 139 -1.64 11.89 11.51
N ILE A 140 -2.54 11.55 12.41
CA ILE A 140 -3.82 10.92 12.07
C ILE A 140 -4.95 11.70 12.75
N ASP A 141 -5.75 12.35 11.94
CA ASP A 141 -7.06 12.86 12.32
C ASP A 141 -8.11 11.89 11.75
N LEU A 142 -8.78 11.16 12.62
CA LEU A 142 -9.74 10.13 12.19
C LEU A 142 -10.96 10.73 11.46
N ASP A 143 -11.34 11.97 11.75
CA ASP A 143 -12.43 12.62 11.04
C ASP A 143 -12.01 12.98 9.62
N ILE A 144 -10.77 13.43 9.41
CA ILE A 144 -10.21 13.64 8.08
C ILE A 144 -10.13 12.32 7.32
N VAL A 145 -9.56 11.27 7.91
CA VAL A 145 -9.41 9.96 7.25
C VAL A 145 -10.77 9.38 6.87
N ARG A 146 -11.77 9.50 7.74
CA ARG A 146 -13.14 9.01 7.50
C ARG A 146 -13.91 9.82 6.46
N SER A 147 -13.53 11.08 6.23
CA SER A 147 -14.14 11.93 5.20
C SER A 147 -13.65 11.62 3.79
N ALA A 148 -12.58 10.83 3.65
CA ALA A 148 -12.08 10.41 2.35
C ALA A 148 -13.12 9.55 1.59
N PRO A 149 -13.09 9.55 0.25
CA PRO A 149 -13.97 8.68 -0.54
C PRO A 149 -13.88 7.21 -0.08
N GLY A 150 -15.02 6.54 0.11
CA GLY A 150 -15.06 5.17 0.62
C GLY A 150 -14.22 4.16 -0.17
N ILE A 151 -14.04 4.40 -1.47
CA ILE A 151 -13.17 3.58 -2.32
C ILE A 151 -11.69 3.61 -1.87
N MET A 152 -11.24 4.67 -1.20
CA MET A 152 -9.87 4.74 -0.65
C MET A 152 -9.74 3.84 0.58
N THR A 153 -10.74 3.83 1.47
CA THR A 153 -10.81 2.88 2.60
C THR A 153 -10.87 1.44 2.10
N ALA A 154 -11.67 1.21 1.05
CA ALA A 154 -11.77 -0.10 0.40
C ALA A 154 -10.42 -0.54 -0.20
N ALA A 155 -9.66 0.38 -0.82
CA ALA A 155 -8.31 0.11 -1.31
C ALA A 155 -7.35 -0.25 -0.17
N GLY A 156 -7.36 0.51 0.94
CA GLY A 156 -6.53 0.18 2.10
C GLY A 156 -6.86 -1.18 2.71
N PHE A 157 -8.14 -1.51 2.83
CA PHE A 157 -8.56 -2.85 3.26
C PHE A 157 -8.10 -3.93 2.27
N GLY A 158 -8.21 -3.67 0.96
CA GLY A 158 -7.71 -4.55 -0.10
C GLY A 158 -6.21 -4.81 0.00
N ASP A 159 -5.44 -3.78 0.35
CA ASP A 159 -4.01 -3.89 0.59
C ASP A 159 -3.70 -4.75 1.83
N ILE A 160 -4.45 -4.58 2.92
CA ILE A 160 -4.27 -5.38 4.15
C ILE A 160 -4.66 -6.84 3.97
N ILE A 161 -5.71 -7.18 3.24
CA ILE A 161 -6.03 -8.59 2.98
C ILE A 161 -4.98 -9.28 2.10
N GLY A 162 -4.23 -8.52 1.29
CA GLY A 162 -3.05 -9.04 0.57
C GLY A 162 -2.02 -9.70 1.48
N LYS A 163 -2.04 -9.38 2.78
CA LYS A 163 -1.13 -9.96 3.77
C LYS A 163 -1.44 -11.44 4.07
N TYR A 164 -2.60 -11.96 3.64
CA TYR A 164 -2.84 -13.41 3.62
C TYR A 164 -1.90 -14.12 2.64
N THR A 165 -1.72 -13.56 1.45
CA THR A 165 -0.93 -14.19 0.38
C THR A 165 0.55 -13.88 0.48
N CYS A 166 0.95 -12.64 0.79
CA CYS A 166 2.38 -12.33 0.91
C CYS A 166 3.06 -13.08 2.07
N LEU A 167 2.39 -13.24 3.22
CA LEU A 167 2.92 -14.03 4.33
C LEU A 167 2.92 -15.53 4.00
N MET A 168 1.93 -16.02 3.26
CA MET A 168 1.92 -17.40 2.78
C MET A 168 3.02 -17.64 1.74
N ASP A 169 3.25 -16.71 0.82
CA ASP A 169 4.37 -16.76 -0.14
C ASP A 169 5.73 -16.77 0.57
N TRP A 170 5.86 -16.05 1.68
CA TRP A 170 7.09 -16.06 2.46
C TRP A 170 7.32 -17.42 3.14
N LYS A 171 6.25 -18.02 3.70
CA LYS A 171 6.31 -19.40 4.22
C LYS A 171 6.60 -20.42 3.11
N LEU A 172 5.97 -20.26 1.95
CA LEU A 172 6.25 -21.10 0.79
C LEU A 172 7.73 -21.04 0.40
N ALA A 173 8.29 -19.82 0.28
CA ALA A 173 9.70 -19.63 -0.05
C ALA A 173 10.63 -20.21 1.02
N HIS A 174 10.27 -20.11 2.30
CA HIS A 174 11.00 -20.74 3.40
C HIS A 174 11.01 -22.28 3.25
N ILE A 175 9.86 -22.88 3.06
CA ILE A 175 9.73 -24.34 2.96
C ILE A 175 10.45 -24.90 1.72
N VAL A 176 10.29 -24.25 0.56
CA VAL A 176 10.77 -24.78 -0.73
C VAL A 176 12.20 -24.35 -1.06
N LYS A 177 12.61 -23.16 -0.67
CA LYS A 177 13.91 -22.57 -1.04
C LYS A 177 14.81 -22.29 0.17
N GLY A 178 14.33 -22.47 1.40
CA GLY A 178 15.10 -22.18 2.62
C GLY A 178 15.25 -20.68 2.90
N GLU A 179 14.37 -19.82 2.35
CA GLU A 179 14.43 -18.38 2.60
C GLU A 179 14.15 -18.06 4.08
N ASP A 180 14.99 -17.21 4.70
CA ASP A 180 14.82 -16.85 6.10
C ASP A 180 13.57 -15.99 6.32
N ILE A 181 12.84 -16.27 7.41
CA ILE A 181 11.73 -15.47 7.89
C ILE A 181 12.18 -14.57 9.04
N HIS A 182 11.95 -13.27 8.90
CA HIS A 182 12.16 -12.33 10.00
C HIS A 182 10.94 -12.39 10.94
N GLU A 183 11.02 -13.21 11.98
CA GLU A 183 9.90 -13.58 12.88
C GLU A 183 9.14 -12.37 13.44
N GLN A 184 9.86 -11.34 13.90
CA GLN A 184 9.22 -10.13 14.44
C GLN A 184 8.39 -9.41 13.38
N ALA A 185 8.93 -9.20 12.17
CA ALA A 185 8.22 -8.52 11.09
C ALA A 185 7.01 -9.34 10.61
N PHE A 186 7.16 -10.65 10.54
CA PHE A 186 6.09 -11.59 10.20
C PHE A 186 4.94 -11.52 11.20
N SER A 187 5.23 -11.68 12.50
CA SER A 187 4.23 -11.70 13.57
C SER A 187 3.51 -10.36 13.71
N LEU A 188 4.21 -9.23 13.60
CA LEU A 188 3.61 -7.89 13.59
C LEU A 188 2.58 -7.75 12.48
N MET A 189 2.92 -8.20 11.26
CA MET A 189 2.01 -8.07 10.12
C MET A 189 0.83 -9.02 10.20
N GLU A 190 1.05 -10.25 10.67
CA GLU A 190 -0.02 -11.23 10.88
C GLU A 190 -1.05 -10.72 11.91
N GLN A 191 -0.57 -10.16 13.04
CA GLN A 191 -1.43 -9.56 14.04
C GLN A 191 -2.20 -8.37 13.50
N ALA A 192 -1.52 -7.41 12.86
CA ALA A 192 -2.15 -6.20 12.33
C ALA A 192 -3.25 -6.53 11.29
N ARG A 193 -2.98 -7.49 10.39
CA ARG A 193 -3.99 -7.99 9.46
C ARG A 193 -5.19 -8.58 10.21
N ALA A 194 -4.97 -9.44 11.21
CA ALA A 194 -6.03 -10.08 11.96
C ALA A 194 -6.91 -9.06 12.69
N GLU A 195 -6.30 -8.05 13.32
CA GLU A 195 -7.03 -6.97 14.01
C GLU A 195 -7.88 -6.13 13.03
N CYS A 196 -7.36 -5.85 11.85
CA CYS A 196 -8.07 -5.13 10.81
C CYS A 196 -9.26 -5.94 10.27
N VAL A 197 -9.06 -7.22 9.96
CA VAL A 197 -10.11 -8.12 9.47
C VAL A 197 -11.21 -8.32 10.52
N ASN A 198 -10.85 -8.44 11.80
CA ASN A 198 -11.83 -8.54 12.90
C ASN A 198 -12.66 -7.24 13.09
N ALA A 199 -12.18 -6.11 12.58
CA ALA A 199 -12.91 -4.84 12.59
C ALA A 199 -13.77 -4.59 11.34
N PHE A 200 -13.90 -5.57 10.45
CA PHE A 200 -14.51 -5.44 9.13
C PHE A 200 -15.91 -4.80 9.15
N ASP A 201 -16.81 -5.26 10.02
CA ASP A 201 -18.17 -4.72 10.07
C ASP A 201 -18.20 -3.24 10.45
N GLY A 202 -17.27 -2.79 11.28
CA GLY A 202 -17.07 -1.38 11.62
C GLY A 202 -16.46 -0.58 10.44
N LEU A 203 -15.58 -1.20 9.63
CA LEU A 203 -15.05 -0.57 8.40
C LEU A 203 -16.16 -0.29 7.39
N VAL A 204 -17.06 -1.26 7.17
CA VAL A 204 -18.22 -1.10 6.28
C VAL A 204 -19.12 0.07 6.74
N LYS A 205 -19.23 0.29 8.06
CA LYS A 205 -20.00 1.39 8.66
C LYS A 205 -19.20 2.68 8.82
N ASN A 206 -17.96 2.74 8.40
CA ASN A 206 -17.05 3.87 8.59
C ASN A 206 -16.91 4.29 10.07
N GLU A 207 -16.87 3.31 11.00
CA GLU A 207 -16.70 3.57 12.43
C GLU A 207 -15.26 4.00 12.76
N SER A 208 -15.10 5.03 13.58
CA SER A 208 -13.80 5.62 13.93
C SER A 208 -12.80 4.58 14.48
N GLY A 209 -13.24 3.70 15.38
CA GLY A 209 -12.38 2.65 15.95
C GLY A 209 -11.93 1.62 14.90
N ALA A 210 -12.75 1.30 13.90
CA ALA A 210 -12.38 0.39 12.83
C ALA A 210 -11.41 1.05 11.84
N ILE A 211 -11.63 2.32 11.48
CA ILE A 211 -10.70 3.10 10.66
C ILE A 211 -9.33 3.24 11.35
N ALA A 212 -9.30 3.46 12.67
CA ALA A 212 -8.05 3.48 13.42
C ALA A 212 -7.28 2.15 13.32
N LYS A 213 -7.98 1.01 13.38
CA LYS A 213 -7.35 -0.31 13.19
C LYS A 213 -6.81 -0.51 11.77
N LEU A 214 -7.53 -0.05 10.75
CA LEU A 214 -7.04 -0.07 9.37
C LEU A 214 -5.78 0.81 9.22
N MET A 215 -5.81 2.05 9.73
CA MET A 215 -4.63 2.94 9.70
C MET A 215 -3.44 2.31 10.40
N ASN A 216 -3.65 1.75 11.61
CA ASN A 216 -2.58 1.05 12.33
C ASN A 216 -2.01 -0.14 11.55
N ALA A 217 -2.86 -0.92 10.87
CA ALA A 217 -2.41 -2.03 10.04
C ALA A 217 -1.55 -1.56 8.85
N LEU A 218 -1.97 -0.48 8.16
CA LEU A 218 -1.22 0.12 7.06
C LEU A 218 0.14 0.69 7.51
N ILE A 219 0.19 1.34 8.67
CA ILE A 219 1.43 1.85 9.27
C ILE A 219 2.34 0.68 9.70
N THR A 220 1.76 -0.36 10.30
CA THR A 220 2.49 -1.57 10.72
C THR A 220 3.11 -2.28 9.53
N ALA A 221 2.44 -2.32 8.37
CA ALA A 221 2.99 -2.89 7.15
C ALA A 221 4.29 -2.17 6.74
N GLY A 222 4.28 -0.83 6.69
CA GLY A 222 5.46 -0.02 6.41
C GLY A 222 6.58 -0.23 7.45
N THR A 223 6.21 -0.28 8.73
CA THR A 223 7.16 -0.52 9.83
C THR A 223 7.77 -1.92 9.75
N SER A 224 6.98 -2.95 9.45
CA SER A 224 7.45 -4.33 9.28
C SER A 224 8.44 -4.45 8.12
N MET A 225 8.18 -3.76 7.00
CA MET A 225 9.12 -3.66 5.88
C MET A 225 10.44 -2.99 6.30
N ALA A 226 10.37 -1.91 7.09
CA ALA A 226 11.56 -1.20 7.57
C ALA A 226 12.39 -2.06 8.52
N ILE A 227 11.77 -2.83 9.44
CA ILE A 227 12.41 -3.77 10.35
C ILE A 227 13.05 -4.93 9.57
N CYS A 228 12.34 -5.50 8.60
CA CYS A 228 12.81 -6.61 7.78
C CYS A 228 13.94 -6.19 6.81
N GLY A 229 14.02 -4.91 6.46
CA GLY A 229 14.95 -4.39 5.45
C GLY A 229 14.52 -4.66 4.01
N ASN A 230 13.36 -5.27 3.80
CA ASN A 230 12.77 -5.54 2.49
C ASN A 230 11.23 -5.59 2.58
N SER A 231 10.56 -5.74 1.44
CA SER A 231 9.09 -5.72 1.39
C SER A 231 8.41 -7.09 1.56
N ARG A 232 9.12 -8.14 1.97
CA ARG A 232 8.54 -9.49 2.18
C ARG A 232 7.32 -9.50 3.11
N PRO A 233 7.32 -8.77 4.25
CA PRO A 233 6.16 -8.78 5.15
C PRO A 233 4.88 -8.23 4.53
N ALA A 234 4.98 -7.42 3.48
CA ALA A 234 3.86 -6.67 2.94
C ALA A 234 3.55 -6.94 1.46
N SER A 235 4.42 -7.65 0.73
CA SER A 235 4.34 -7.79 -0.74
C SER A 235 4.71 -9.19 -1.18
N GLY A 236 3.79 -9.88 -1.84
CA GLY A 236 3.93 -11.23 -2.42
C GLY A 236 3.39 -11.29 -3.85
N SER A 237 2.81 -12.42 -4.20
CA SER A 237 2.24 -12.69 -5.53
C SER A 237 1.15 -11.70 -5.96
N GLU A 238 0.32 -11.25 -5.02
CA GLU A 238 -0.72 -10.24 -5.26
C GLU A 238 -0.11 -8.89 -5.70
N HIS A 239 1.03 -8.52 -5.14
CA HIS A 239 1.75 -7.30 -5.53
C HIS A 239 2.49 -7.47 -6.85
N HIS A 240 3.02 -8.67 -7.16
CA HIS A 240 3.59 -8.94 -8.49
C HIS A 240 2.55 -8.73 -9.59
N GLN A 241 1.33 -9.23 -9.38
CA GLN A 241 0.19 -9.00 -10.28
C GLN A 241 -0.13 -7.51 -10.39
N SER A 242 -0.28 -6.81 -9.25
CA SER A 242 -0.57 -5.37 -9.21
C SER A 242 0.48 -4.55 -9.98
N HIS A 243 1.78 -4.80 -9.75
CA HIS A 243 2.85 -4.08 -10.42
C HIS A 243 2.94 -4.39 -11.92
N PHE A 244 2.67 -5.66 -12.32
CA PHE A 244 2.59 -6.00 -13.74
C PHE A 244 1.51 -5.17 -14.45
N LEU A 245 0.33 -5.07 -13.84
CA LEU A 245 -0.77 -4.28 -14.39
C LEU A 245 -0.45 -2.78 -14.41
N GLU A 246 0.21 -2.25 -13.38
CA GLU A 246 0.64 -0.85 -13.34
C GLU A 246 1.55 -0.49 -14.52
N MET A 247 2.50 -1.36 -14.87
CA MET A 247 3.36 -1.15 -16.04
C MET A 247 2.57 -1.08 -17.36
N ASP A 248 1.48 -1.84 -17.49
CA ASP A 248 0.62 -1.77 -18.66
C ASP A 248 -0.17 -0.45 -18.72
N PHE A 249 -0.76 0.00 -17.61
CA PHE A 249 -1.45 1.30 -17.56
C PHE A 249 -0.50 2.46 -17.90
N VAL A 250 0.72 2.46 -17.35
CA VAL A 250 1.75 3.45 -17.66
C VAL A 250 2.08 3.45 -19.15
N ARG A 251 2.33 2.28 -19.74
CA ARG A 251 2.67 2.12 -21.17
C ARG A 251 1.55 2.64 -22.08
N ARG A 252 0.29 2.52 -21.66
CA ARG A 252 -0.89 3.01 -22.39
C ARG A 252 -1.18 4.49 -22.14
N GLY A 253 -0.49 5.15 -21.20
CA GLY A 253 -0.79 6.51 -20.77
C GLY A 253 -2.16 6.65 -20.12
N GLU A 254 -2.68 5.57 -19.52
CA GLU A 254 -3.98 5.54 -18.87
C GLU A 254 -3.84 5.71 -17.35
N LYS A 255 -4.91 6.21 -16.72
CA LYS A 255 -4.96 6.35 -15.25
C LYS A 255 -4.77 5.01 -14.56
N ILE A 256 -3.81 4.96 -13.64
CA ILE A 256 -3.55 3.76 -12.84
C ILE A 256 -4.63 3.65 -11.74
N PRO A 257 -5.37 2.55 -11.63
CA PRO A 257 -6.30 2.31 -10.52
C PRO A 257 -5.58 2.31 -9.18
N LEU A 258 -6.30 2.62 -8.09
CA LEU A 258 -5.74 2.60 -6.73
C LEU A 258 -5.02 1.28 -6.45
N HIS A 259 -3.85 1.38 -5.83
CA HIS A 259 -2.94 0.25 -5.60
C HIS A 259 -3.65 -0.91 -4.91
N GLY A 260 -4.28 -0.67 -3.76
CA GLY A 260 -4.93 -1.71 -2.98
C GLY A 260 -6.11 -2.40 -3.68
N LEU A 261 -6.76 -1.77 -4.68
CA LEU A 261 -7.81 -2.44 -5.46
C LEU A 261 -7.24 -3.53 -6.37
N LYS A 262 -6.08 -3.28 -6.99
CA LYS A 262 -5.37 -4.29 -7.79
C LYS A 262 -4.82 -5.40 -6.90
N VAL A 263 -4.25 -5.04 -5.75
CA VAL A 263 -3.76 -5.98 -4.74
C VAL A 263 -4.91 -6.88 -4.24
N ALA A 264 -6.09 -6.31 -3.99
CA ALA A 264 -7.26 -7.06 -3.55
C ALA A 264 -7.63 -8.20 -4.52
N ILE A 265 -7.75 -7.89 -5.82
CA ILE A 265 -8.08 -8.91 -6.83
C ILE A 265 -6.92 -9.90 -7.00
N GLY A 266 -5.67 -9.42 -7.00
CA GLY A 266 -4.48 -10.27 -7.03
C GLY A 266 -4.42 -11.25 -5.84
N THR A 267 -4.92 -10.83 -4.68
CA THR A 267 -5.06 -11.70 -3.50
C THR A 267 -6.06 -12.81 -3.75
N LEU A 268 -7.23 -12.51 -4.33
CA LEU A 268 -8.22 -13.54 -4.68
C LEU A 268 -7.62 -14.56 -5.64
N VAL A 269 -6.93 -14.09 -6.68
CA VAL A 269 -6.25 -14.97 -7.64
C VAL A 269 -5.20 -15.84 -6.94
N SER A 270 -4.35 -15.25 -6.11
CA SER A 270 -3.29 -16.00 -5.42
C SER A 270 -3.85 -17.07 -4.47
N ILE A 271 -4.95 -16.78 -3.77
CA ILE A 271 -5.65 -17.77 -2.92
C ILE A 271 -6.21 -18.91 -3.77
N GLU A 272 -6.82 -18.63 -4.92
CA GLU A 272 -7.30 -19.68 -5.84
C GLU A 272 -6.16 -20.58 -6.30
N LEU A 273 -4.99 -20.02 -6.61
CA LEU A 273 -3.82 -20.80 -7.00
C LEU A 273 -3.36 -21.74 -5.87
N TYR A 274 -3.33 -21.26 -4.62
CA TYR A 274 -3.00 -22.09 -3.46
C TYR A 274 -4.02 -23.21 -3.26
N HIS A 275 -5.31 -22.90 -3.27
CA HIS A 275 -6.36 -23.91 -3.12
C HIS A 275 -6.35 -24.91 -4.27
N TYR A 276 -6.12 -24.46 -5.50
CA TYR A 276 -5.99 -25.34 -6.66
C TYR A 276 -4.91 -26.41 -6.45
N LEU A 277 -3.70 -26.03 -6.02
CA LEU A 277 -2.62 -26.99 -5.76
C LEU A 277 -3.02 -28.04 -4.72
N LYS A 278 -3.70 -27.62 -3.65
CA LYS A 278 -4.15 -28.53 -2.60
C LYS A 278 -5.27 -29.44 -3.08
N ASP A 279 -6.31 -28.90 -3.72
CA ASP A 279 -7.51 -29.63 -4.14
C ASP A 279 -7.21 -30.66 -5.23
N GLN A 280 -6.30 -30.32 -6.15
CA GLN A 280 -5.78 -31.26 -7.16
C GLN A 280 -4.66 -32.15 -6.61
N ASN A 281 -4.31 -32.01 -5.33
CA ASN A 281 -3.24 -32.76 -4.67
C ASN A 281 -1.90 -32.78 -5.44
N ILE A 282 -1.55 -31.62 -6.05
CA ILE A 282 -0.32 -31.45 -6.84
C ILE A 282 0.91 -31.56 -5.91
N LYS A 283 1.79 -32.51 -6.19
CA LYS A 283 2.96 -32.76 -5.34
C LYS A 283 4.18 -31.97 -5.80
N PHE A 284 4.87 -31.38 -4.83
CA PHE A 284 6.15 -30.69 -4.95
C PHE A 284 6.90 -30.81 -3.61
N ASP A 285 8.17 -30.42 -3.57
CA ASP A 285 8.95 -30.49 -2.34
C ASP A 285 8.36 -29.57 -1.27
N GLY A 286 8.04 -30.11 -0.08
CA GLY A 286 7.35 -29.40 1.00
C GLY A 286 5.82 -29.31 0.85
N SER A 287 5.20 -29.93 -0.18
CA SER A 287 3.76 -29.83 -0.45
C SER A 287 2.88 -30.20 0.75
N ARG A 288 3.28 -31.18 1.58
CA ARG A 288 2.52 -31.58 2.77
C ARG A 288 2.39 -30.46 3.79
N GLU A 289 3.49 -29.75 4.04
CA GLU A 289 3.53 -28.65 4.99
C GLU A 289 2.77 -27.44 4.43
N VAL A 290 2.99 -27.10 3.17
CA VAL A 290 2.27 -26.02 2.47
C VAL A 290 0.76 -26.28 2.48
N PHE A 291 0.29 -27.51 2.24
CA PHE A 291 -1.14 -27.85 2.27
C PHE A 291 -1.76 -27.66 3.65
N ALA A 292 -1.04 -27.98 4.73
CA ALA A 292 -1.49 -27.73 6.09
C ALA A 292 -1.61 -26.21 6.42
N LEU A 293 -0.81 -25.37 5.77
CA LEU A 293 -0.93 -23.91 5.88
C LEU A 293 -2.12 -23.38 5.06
N ILE A 294 -2.35 -23.92 3.86
CA ILE A 294 -3.50 -23.53 3.00
C ILE A 294 -4.83 -23.78 3.71
N GLU A 295 -4.95 -24.84 4.52
CA GLU A 295 -6.15 -25.13 5.31
C GLU A 295 -6.55 -24.02 6.28
N LYS A 296 -5.60 -23.19 6.69
CA LYS A 296 -5.82 -22.06 7.60
C LYS A 296 -6.12 -20.75 6.85
N MET A 297 -5.99 -20.74 5.53
CA MET A 297 -6.30 -19.57 4.72
C MET A 297 -7.81 -19.41 4.52
N PRO A 298 -8.33 -18.19 4.42
CA PRO A 298 -9.71 -17.98 3.99
C PRO A 298 -9.88 -18.44 2.54
N SER A 299 -11.09 -18.81 2.15
CA SER A 299 -11.40 -19.03 0.75
C SER A 299 -11.45 -17.70 -0.02
N ALA A 300 -11.18 -17.74 -1.32
CA ALA A 300 -11.32 -16.58 -2.19
C ALA A 300 -12.76 -16.01 -2.16
N GLU A 301 -13.78 -16.86 -2.09
CA GLU A 301 -15.18 -16.45 -1.99
C GLU A 301 -15.47 -15.68 -0.69
N THR A 302 -14.87 -16.07 0.44
CA THR A 302 -15.01 -15.33 1.71
C THR A 302 -14.47 -13.91 1.59
N LEU A 303 -13.25 -13.76 1.07
CA LEU A 303 -12.64 -12.43 0.90
C LEU A 303 -13.36 -11.61 -0.17
N LYS A 304 -13.80 -12.24 -1.27
CA LYS A 304 -14.59 -11.58 -2.31
C LYS A 304 -15.90 -11.02 -1.76
N ALA A 305 -16.59 -11.76 -0.89
CA ALA A 305 -17.79 -11.25 -0.23
C ALA A 305 -17.52 -10.03 0.66
N MET A 306 -16.37 -9.99 1.36
CA MET A 306 -15.95 -8.83 2.13
C MET A 306 -15.63 -7.63 1.21
N LEU A 307 -14.88 -7.84 0.14
CA LEU A 307 -14.54 -6.81 -0.83
C LEU A 307 -15.78 -6.18 -1.46
N LEU A 308 -16.75 -6.98 -1.87
CA LEU A 308 -18.02 -6.50 -2.42
C LEU A 308 -18.79 -5.63 -1.41
N LYS A 309 -18.82 -6.00 -0.13
CA LYS A 309 -19.44 -5.17 0.92
C LYS A 309 -18.74 -3.83 1.14
N MET A 310 -17.43 -3.76 0.87
CA MET A 310 -16.65 -2.52 0.90
C MET A 310 -16.79 -1.69 -0.39
N GLY A 311 -17.51 -2.18 -1.40
CA GLY A 311 -17.61 -1.53 -2.71
C GLY A 311 -16.34 -1.67 -3.57
N CYS A 312 -15.48 -2.64 -3.26
CA CYS A 312 -14.32 -2.94 -4.10
C CYS A 312 -14.72 -3.65 -5.38
N PRO A 313 -14.09 -3.33 -6.52
CA PRO A 313 -14.07 -4.19 -7.69
C PRO A 313 -13.49 -5.57 -7.33
N VAL A 314 -14.03 -6.63 -7.93
CA VAL A 314 -13.60 -8.02 -7.72
C VAL A 314 -13.19 -8.70 -9.02
N ARG A 315 -13.18 -7.95 -10.12
CA ARG A 315 -12.70 -8.37 -11.44
C ARG A 315 -11.73 -7.34 -11.99
N PHE A 316 -10.71 -7.80 -12.69
CA PHE A 316 -9.73 -6.91 -13.30
C PHE A 316 -10.32 -6.06 -14.42
N SER A 317 -11.33 -6.55 -15.14
CA SER A 317 -12.06 -5.77 -16.15
C SER A 317 -12.76 -4.54 -15.57
N GLU A 318 -13.24 -4.61 -14.31
CA GLU A 318 -13.86 -3.46 -13.62
C GLU A 318 -12.83 -2.34 -13.33
N LEU A 319 -11.55 -2.66 -13.33
CA LEU A 319 -10.43 -1.72 -13.20
C LEU A 319 -9.89 -1.22 -14.55
N GLY A 320 -10.48 -1.61 -15.69
CA GLY A 320 -10.00 -1.26 -17.03
C GLY A 320 -8.80 -2.09 -17.50
N VAL A 321 -8.50 -3.22 -16.84
CA VAL A 321 -7.48 -4.17 -17.31
C VAL A 321 -7.99 -4.87 -18.57
N ARG A 322 -7.16 -4.95 -19.60
CA ARG A 322 -7.49 -5.66 -20.83
C ARG A 322 -7.33 -7.17 -20.66
N ARG A 323 -8.09 -7.94 -21.40
CA ARG A 323 -8.04 -9.40 -21.33
C ARG A 323 -6.64 -9.94 -21.64
N GLU A 324 -6.03 -9.42 -22.70
CA GLU A 324 -4.68 -9.79 -23.13
C GLU A 324 -3.64 -9.47 -22.06
N THR A 325 -3.79 -8.31 -21.38
CA THR A 325 -2.91 -7.93 -20.25
C THR A 325 -3.06 -8.89 -19.07
N MET A 326 -4.28 -9.33 -18.77
CA MET A 326 -4.51 -10.32 -17.72
C MET A 326 -3.92 -11.69 -18.09
N GLU A 327 -4.03 -12.12 -19.34
CA GLU A 327 -3.40 -13.35 -19.83
C GLU A 327 -1.88 -13.29 -19.71
N GLU A 328 -1.26 -12.18 -20.13
CA GLU A 328 0.18 -11.95 -19.96
C GLU A 328 0.60 -11.88 -18.48
N MET A 329 -0.21 -11.28 -17.62
CA MET A 329 0.05 -11.22 -16.18
C MET A 329 0.12 -12.62 -15.58
N LEU A 330 -0.81 -13.51 -15.91
CA LEU A 330 -0.79 -14.89 -15.43
C LEU A 330 0.45 -15.68 -15.89
N GLU A 331 0.97 -15.35 -17.07
CA GLU A 331 2.19 -15.99 -17.60
C GLU A 331 3.48 -15.40 -17.02
N LYS A 332 3.53 -14.08 -16.76
CA LYS A 332 4.78 -13.33 -16.59
C LYS A 332 4.93 -12.62 -15.25
N ALA A 333 3.87 -12.44 -14.45
CA ALA A 333 3.96 -11.65 -13.22
C ALA A 333 4.97 -12.22 -12.20
N TYR A 334 5.31 -13.50 -12.26
CA TYR A 334 6.36 -14.08 -11.41
C TYR A 334 7.74 -13.45 -11.66
N THR A 335 7.99 -12.84 -12.82
CA THR A 335 9.26 -12.20 -13.17
C THR A 335 9.39 -10.74 -12.70
N VAL A 336 8.31 -10.15 -12.13
CA VAL A 336 8.29 -8.72 -11.75
C VAL A 336 9.33 -8.40 -10.69
N ARG A 337 9.62 -9.36 -9.82
CA ARG A 337 10.70 -9.25 -8.80
C ARG A 337 11.37 -10.61 -8.63
N ASP A 338 12.64 -10.59 -8.29
CA ASP A 338 13.38 -11.78 -7.86
C ASP A 338 12.90 -12.22 -6.47
N ARG A 339 11.79 -12.94 -6.46
CA ARG A 339 11.11 -13.39 -5.23
C ARG A 339 10.27 -14.63 -5.50
N TYR A 340 10.52 -15.68 -4.72
CA TYR A 340 9.74 -16.92 -4.84
C TYR A 340 8.33 -16.74 -4.26
N THR A 341 7.32 -17.03 -5.05
CA THR A 341 5.89 -16.89 -4.72
C THR A 341 5.10 -18.04 -5.31
N ILE A 342 3.80 -18.10 -5.03
CA ILE A 342 2.90 -19.07 -5.67
C ILE A 342 2.93 -18.96 -7.20
N LEU A 343 3.11 -17.76 -7.77
CA LEU A 343 3.20 -17.59 -9.22
C LEU A 343 4.43 -18.30 -9.78
N THR A 344 5.57 -18.22 -9.07
CA THR A 344 6.80 -18.93 -9.45
C THR A 344 6.61 -20.44 -9.38
N LEU A 345 5.98 -20.93 -8.31
CA LEU A 345 5.71 -22.38 -8.15
C LEU A 345 4.79 -22.89 -9.26
N ILE A 346 3.70 -22.19 -9.57
CA ILE A 346 2.78 -22.55 -10.67
C ILE A 346 3.52 -22.60 -12.02
N HIS A 347 4.43 -21.66 -12.26
CA HIS A 347 5.26 -21.64 -13.46
C HIS A 347 6.23 -22.82 -13.48
N GLU A 348 6.97 -23.10 -12.40
CA GLU A 348 7.92 -24.22 -12.29
C GLU A 348 7.23 -25.58 -12.51
N LEU A 349 5.98 -25.72 -12.05
CA LEU A 349 5.17 -26.92 -12.24
C LEU A 349 4.53 -27.03 -13.64
N GLY A 350 4.66 -26.02 -14.49
CA GLY A 350 4.10 -25.99 -15.84
C GLY A 350 2.56 -25.87 -15.89
N LEU A 351 1.92 -25.42 -14.79
CA LEU A 351 0.46 -25.40 -14.63
C LEU A 351 -0.21 -24.12 -15.16
N THR A 352 0.54 -23.10 -15.55
CA THR A 352 0.00 -21.79 -15.94
C THR A 352 -1.07 -21.92 -17.02
N LYS A 353 -0.83 -22.71 -18.07
CA LYS A 353 -1.78 -22.87 -19.20
C LYS A 353 -3.07 -23.60 -18.79
N GLU A 354 -2.98 -24.47 -17.83
CA GLU A 354 -4.13 -25.23 -17.32
C GLU A 354 -5.03 -24.35 -16.44
N ILE A 355 -4.41 -23.53 -15.60
CA ILE A 355 -5.11 -22.70 -14.59
C ILE A 355 -5.62 -21.39 -15.18
N ALA A 356 -4.95 -20.81 -16.17
CA ALA A 356 -5.29 -19.51 -16.73
C ALA A 356 -6.76 -19.38 -17.18
N PRO A 357 -7.37 -20.34 -17.90
CA PRO A 357 -8.79 -20.24 -18.28
C PRO A 357 -9.73 -20.18 -17.07
N LEU A 358 -9.42 -20.90 -15.99
CA LEU A 358 -10.20 -20.88 -14.77
C LEU A 358 -10.15 -19.49 -14.09
N ILE A 359 -8.95 -18.94 -13.94
CA ILE A 359 -8.75 -17.62 -13.32
C ILE A 359 -9.40 -16.52 -14.17
N LEU A 360 -9.23 -16.56 -15.50
CA LEU A 360 -9.86 -15.62 -16.43
C LEU A 360 -11.39 -15.65 -16.32
N SER A 361 -12.01 -16.83 -16.21
CA SER A 361 -13.48 -16.93 -16.08
C SER A 361 -14.03 -16.34 -14.79
N LYS A 362 -13.23 -16.32 -13.70
CA LYS A 362 -13.64 -15.82 -12.38
C LYS A 362 -13.36 -14.34 -12.17
N TYR A 363 -12.25 -13.83 -12.73
CA TYR A 363 -11.68 -12.53 -12.34
C TYR A 363 -11.48 -11.55 -13.52
N TYR A 364 -11.87 -11.91 -14.73
CA TYR A 364 -11.97 -11.00 -15.88
C TYR A 364 -13.44 -10.64 -16.23
#